data_dd3ef1f64e510188a6a7c333dc21c2eb
#
_entry.id   dd3ef1f64e510188a6a7c333dc21c2eb
#
_cell.length_a   1.000
_cell.length_b   1.000
_cell.length_c   1.000
_cell.angle_alpha   90.00
_cell.angle_beta   90.00
_cell.angle_gamma   90.00
#
_symmetry.space_group_name_H-M   'P 1'
#
loop_
_entity.id
_entity.type
_entity.pdbx_description
1 polymer ?
#
loop_
_entity_poly.entity_id
_entity_poly.type
_entity_poly.pdbx_seq_one_letter_code
_entity_poly.pdbx_strand_id
1 'polypeptide(L)'
;PLAGEFAMRIDLVKTLRIPSYWALEIGLLPDVFRNYSNKQVCQIEVADNYDHKHQALSADDRSRGLSRMSSDIATSLYRILATFGAVFETGTVRTVKAAYLRIALDLIESYYNDAMVNGLHFDRDAEERAVEAFATNVLISGQEYLQTGQDLPYVPSWNRVTSVYPSAPEQLAEIVALDYEEFGNVGESNRRAAGSAGLG
;
A
#
# COMPACT_ATOMS: atom_id res chain seq x y z
N PRO A 1 10.12 -5.91 3.30
CA PRO A 1 9.73 -4.52 3.08
C PRO A 1 9.46 -4.30 1.59
N LEU A 2 8.41 -3.54 1.28
CA LEU A 2 8.07 -3.19 -0.08
C LEU A 2 8.54 -1.76 -0.34
N ALA A 3 9.37 -1.59 -1.35
CA ALA A 3 9.78 -0.26 -1.80
C ALA A 3 8.72 0.44 -2.67
N GLY A 4 7.53 -0.17 -2.83
CA GLY A 4 6.48 0.31 -3.72
C GLY A 4 6.68 -0.08 -5.19
N GLU A 5 7.80 -0.71 -5.51
CA GLU A 5 8.12 -1.18 -6.85
C GLU A 5 8.07 -2.71 -6.91
N PHE A 6 7.28 -3.23 -7.83
CA PHE A 6 7.17 -4.65 -8.04
C PHE A 6 6.84 -4.95 -9.50
N ALA A 7 7.30 -6.10 -9.95
CA ALA A 7 6.96 -6.64 -11.25
C ALA A 7 6.32 -8.02 -11.07
N MET A 8 5.40 -8.36 -11.93
CA MET A 8 4.73 -9.65 -11.86
C MET A 8 4.33 -10.14 -13.24
N ARG A 9 4.08 -11.43 -13.35
CA ARG A 9 3.60 -12.04 -14.58
C ARG A 9 2.18 -11.57 -14.89
N ILE A 10 1.89 -11.37 -16.17
CA ILE A 10 0.60 -10.85 -16.64
C ILE A 10 -0.57 -11.79 -16.30
N ASP A 11 -0.35 -13.09 -16.29
CA ASP A 11 -1.37 -14.07 -15.89
C ASP A 11 -1.77 -13.90 -14.42
N LEU A 12 -0.81 -13.62 -13.53
CA LEU A 12 -1.10 -13.26 -12.15
C LEU A 12 -1.91 -11.96 -12.06
N VAL A 13 -1.46 -10.88 -12.74
CA VAL A 13 -2.17 -9.58 -12.75
C VAL A 13 -3.64 -9.74 -13.13
N LYS A 14 -3.92 -10.58 -14.12
CA LYS A 14 -5.30 -10.82 -14.61
C LYS A 14 -6.22 -11.51 -13.60
N THR A 15 -5.66 -12.20 -12.62
CA THR A 15 -6.43 -12.92 -11.60
C THR A 15 -6.60 -12.15 -10.30
N LEU A 16 -5.75 -11.15 -10.04
CA LEU A 16 -5.73 -10.41 -8.78
C LEU A 16 -7.02 -9.62 -8.55
N ARG A 17 -7.39 -9.54 -7.28
CA ARG A 17 -8.42 -8.64 -6.76
C ARG A 17 -7.72 -7.47 -6.10
N ILE A 18 -7.77 -6.32 -6.73
CA ILE A 18 -7.06 -5.13 -6.29
C ILE A 18 -7.99 -4.29 -5.41
N PRO A 19 -7.61 -3.93 -4.18
CA PRO A 19 -8.37 -2.97 -3.39
C PRO A 19 -8.35 -1.59 -4.05
N SER A 20 -9.46 -0.86 -3.95
CA SER A 20 -9.62 0.46 -4.57
C SER A 20 -9.07 1.63 -3.72
N TYR A 21 -8.27 1.36 -2.70
CA TYR A 21 -7.74 2.31 -1.71
C TYR A 21 -6.30 1.97 -1.34
N TRP A 22 -5.71 2.64 -0.35
CA TRP A 22 -4.31 2.49 0.06
C TRP A 22 -4.02 1.12 0.71
N ALA A 23 -4.18 0.05 -0.05
CA ALA A 23 -3.93 -1.28 0.45
C ALA A 23 -3.50 -2.26 -0.65
N LEU A 24 -2.96 -1.74 -1.74
CA LEU A 24 -2.56 -2.56 -2.89
C LEU A 24 -1.62 -3.69 -2.45
N GLU A 25 -0.56 -3.33 -1.75
CA GLU A 25 0.48 -4.28 -1.33
C GLU A 25 -0.07 -5.32 -0.35
N ILE A 26 -0.83 -4.85 0.64
CA ILE A 26 -1.42 -5.76 1.64
C ILE A 26 -2.51 -6.65 1.04
N GLY A 27 -3.15 -6.22 -0.04
CA GLY A 27 -4.10 -7.01 -0.79
C GLY A 27 -3.43 -8.07 -1.66
N LEU A 28 -2.29 -7.73 -2.25
CA LEU A 28 -1.57 -8.55 -3.21
C LEU A 28 -0.70 -9.64 -2.55
N LEU A 29 0.05 -9.28 -1.51
CA LEU A 29 1.00 -10.17 -0.86
C LEU A 29 0.38 -11.46 -0.30
N PRO A 30 -0.80 -11.43 0.37
CA PRO A 30 -1.43 -12.64 0.84
C PRO A 30 -1.90 -13.57 -0.28
N ASP A 31 -2.37 -13.01 -1.39
CA ASP A 31 -2.74 -13.81 -2.57
C ASP A 31 -1.52 -14.51 -3.17
N VAL A 32 -0.40 -13.80 -3.26
CA VAL A 32 0.87 -14.38 -3.72
C VAL A 32 1.37 -15.44 -2.73
N PHE A 33 1.40 -15.12 -1.43
CA PHE A 33 1.83 -16.06 -0.39
C PHE A 33 1.02 -17.35 -0.38
N ARG A 34 -0.29 -17.24 -0.60
CA ARG A 34 -1.22 -18.37 -0.55
C ARG A 34 -1.16 -19.26 -1.78
N ASN A 35 -0.94 -18.67 -2.96
CA ASN A 35 -1.14 -19.34 -4.23
C ASN A 35 0.16 -19.68 -4.96
N TYR A 36 1.31 -19.13 -4.52
CA TYR A 36 2.59 -19.30 -5.20
C TYR A 36 3.69 -19.80 -4.27
N SER A 37 4.60 -20.57 -4.84
CA SER A 37 5.77 -21.03 -4.10
C SER A 37 6.78 -19.91 -3.89
N ASN A 38 7.50 -19.92 -2.76
CA ASN A 38 8.61 -19.00 -2.49
C ASN A 38 9.70 -19.05 -3.59
N LYS A 39 9.78 -20.14 -4.35
CA LYS A 39 10.70 -20.26 -5.52
C LYS A 39 10.26 -19.41 -6.72
N GLN A 40 9.04 -18.90 -6.71
CA GLN A 40 8.48 -18.06 -7.77
C GLN A 40 8.48 -16.56 -7.38
N VAL A 41 8.99 -16.24 -6.20
CA VAL A 41 9.10 -14.88 -5.69
C VAL A 41 10.57 -14.55 -5.48
N CYS A 42 11.00 -13.40 -5.97
CA CYS A 42 12.36 -12.90 -5.74
C CYS A 42 12.29 -11.44 -5.30
N GLN A 43 13.32 -11.05 -4.57
CA GLN A 43 13.60 -9.65 -4.25
C GLN A 43 14.90 -9.28 -4.97
N ILE A 44 14.90 -8.12 -5.59
CA ILE A 44 16.09 -7.55 -6.22
C ILE A 44 16.39 -6.19 -5.61
N GLU A 45 17.67 -5.91 -5.48
CA GLU A 45 18.16 -4.61 -5.06
C GLU A 45 18.31 -3.76 -6.32
N VAL A 46 17.58 -2.65 -6.37
CA VAL A 46 17.49 -1.81 -7.58
C VAL A 46 18.40 -0.58 -7.50
N ALA A 47 18.83 -0.18 -6.31
CA ALA A 47 19.71 0.97 -6.08
C ALA A 47 20.38 0.90 -4.72
N ASP A 48 21.58 1.49 -4.62
CA ASP A 48 22.30 1.65 -3.34
C ASP A 48 21.63 2.69 -2.43
N ASN A 49 21.00 3.69 -3.04
CA ASN A 49 20.22 4.71 -2.35
C ASN A 49 18.91 4.95 -3.10
N TYR A 50 17.80 4.83 -2.40
CA TYR A 50 16.46 5.03 -2.95
C TYR A 50 15.80 6.22 -2.26
N ASP A 51 15.66 7.33 -2.98
CA ASP A 51 14.99 8.52 -2.48
C ASP A 51 13.47 8.29 -2.48
N HIS A 52 12.88 8.32 -1.30
CA HIS A 52 11.46 8.03 -1.09
C HIS A 52 10.73 9.23 -0.50
N LYS A 53 9.64 9.62 -1.17
CA LYS A 53 8.80 10.70 -0.69
C LYS A 53 7.90 10.22 0.45
N HIS A 54 8.12 10.75 1.64
CA HIS A 54 7.30 10.48 2.81
C HIS A 54 6.05 11.36 2.84
N GLN A 55 4.90 10.75 3.17
CA GLN A 55 3.68 11.47 3.47
C GLN A 55 3.75 12.05 4.89
N ALA A 56 3.13 13.22 5.11
CA ALA A 56 3.04 13.77 6.44
C ALA A 56 2.12 12.94 7.35
N LEU A 57 2.50 12.83 8.61
CA LEU A 57 1.62 12.29 9.64
C LEU A 57 0.53 13.32 9.96
N SER A 58 -0.73 12.96 9.71
CA SER A 58 -1.90 13.76 10.09
C SER A 58 -2.57 13.08 11.28
N ALA A 59 -1.98 13.21 12.47
CA ALA A 59 -2.44 12.49 13.66
C ALA A 59 -3.90 12.81 14.03
N ASP A 60 -4.33 14.04 13.80
CA ASP A 60 -5.67 14.54 14.14
C ASP A 60 -6.69 14.36 12.99
N ASP A 61 -6.25 13.94 11.82
CA ASP A 61 -7.12 13.78 10.64
C ASP A 61 -6.88 12.43 9.94
N ARG A 62 -7.73 11.45 10.26
CA ARG A 62 -7.70 10.10 9.68
C ARG A 62 -8.01 10.06 8.17
N SER A 63 -8.51 11.15 7.60
CA SER A 63 -8.83 11.22 6.18
C SER A 63 -7.63 11.59 5.31
N ARG A 64 -6.46 11.88 5.90
CA ARG A 64 -5.28 12.42 5.22
C ARG A 64 -3.98 11.69 5.57
N GLY A 65 -3.01 11.82 4.66
CA GLY A 65 -1.63 11.42 4.86
C GLY A 65 -1.45 9.98 5.35
N LEU A 66 -0.49 9.75 6.22
CA LEU A 66 -0.20 8.44 6.80
C LEU A 66 -1.33 7.89 7.66
N SER A 67 -2.15 8.75 8.30
CA SER A 67 -3.30 8.30 9.08
C SER A 67 -4.37 7.65 8.21
N ARG A 68 -4.68 8.23 7.04
CA ARG A 68 -5.56 7.59 6.07
C ARG A 68 -4.99 6.27 5.57
N MET A 69 -3.73 6.28 5.16
CA MET A 69 -3.05 5.10 4.66
C MET A 69 -3.08 3.96 5.68
N SER A 70 -2.76 4.23 6.95
CA SER A 70 -2.80 3.22 8.01
C SER A 70 -4.20 2.68 8.28
N SER A 71 -5.24 3.53 8.19
CA SER A 71 -6.64 3.10 8.34
C SER A 71 -7.07 2.18 7.20
N ASP A 72 -6.73 2.52 5.95
CA ASP A 72 -7.04 1.71 4.77
C ASP A 72 -6.32 0.34 4.84
N ILE A 73 -5.05 0.34 5.23
CA ILE A 73 -4.25 -0.88 5.43
C ILE A 73 -4.85 -1.76 6.53
N ALA A 74 -5.19 -1.17 7.69
CA ALA A 74 -5.78 -1.92 8.80
C ALA A 74 -7.13 -2.54 8.42
N THR A 75 -7.99 -1.80 7.72
CA THR A 75 -9.28 -2.30 7.22
C THR A 75 -9.08 -3.47 6.27
N SER A 76 -8.12 -3.37 5.35
CA SER A 76 -7.78 -4.46 4.44
C SER A 76 -7.26 -5.68 5.18
N LEU A 77 -6.41 -5.48 6.19
CA LEU A 77 -5.85 -6.56 6.98
C LEU A 77 -6.96 -7.39 7.66
N TYR A 78 -7.94 -6.75 8.31
CA TYR A 78 -9.07 -7.46 8.93
C TYR A 78 -9.86 -8.28 7.90
N ARG A 79 -10.10 -7.74 6.72
CA ARG A 79 -10.80 -8.45 5.63
C ARG A 79 -10.03 -9.63 5.11
N ILE A 80 -8.75 -9.46 4.86
CA ILE A 80 -7.90 -10.53 4.35
C ILE A 80 -7.82 -11.65 5.36
N LEU A 81 -7.60 -11.34 6.62
CA LEU A 81 -7.57 -12.35 7.68
C LEU A 81 -8.90 -13.08 7.83
N ALA A 82 -10.03 -12.38 7.66
CA ALA A 82 -11.35 -13.01 7.61
C ALA A 82 -11.47 -14.00 6.45
N THR A 83 -10.90 -13.71 5.26
CA THR A 83 -10.87 -14.69 4.15
C THR A 83 -10.01 -15.92 4.46
N PHE A 84 -9.12 -15.85 5.45
CA PHE A 84 -8.35 -16.97 5.97
C PHE A 84 -9.05 -17.71 7.13
N GLY A 85 -10.28 -17.31 7.45
CA GLY A 85 -11.07 -17.92 8.51
C GLY A 85 -10.87 -17.29 9.89
N ALA A 86 -10.17 -16.15 9.99
CA ALA A 86 -10.07 -15.44 11.26
C ALA A 86 -11.44 -14.85 11.64
N VAL A 87 -11.85 -15.09 12.87
CA VAL A 87 -13.07 -14.51 13.45
C VAL A 87 -12.67 -13.38 14.37
N PHE A 88 -13.26 -12.21 14.15
CA PHE A 88 -12.98 -11.02 14.95
C PHE A 88 -14.14 -10.70 15.87
N GLU A 89 -13.78 -10.40 17.10
CA GLU A 89 -14.63 -9.88 18.16
C GLU A 89 -13.97 -8.63 18.75
N THR A 90 -14.69 -7.88 19.55
CA THR A 90 -14.14 -6.68 20.22
C THR A 90 -12.86 -6.99 21.02
N GLY A 91 -12.79 -8.15 21.65
CA GLY A 91 -11.60 -8.62 22.36
C GLY A 91 -10.42 -8.85 21.42
N THR A 92 -10.65 -9.51 20.30
CA THR A 92 -9.62 -9.78 19.28
C THR A 92 -9.06 -8.48 18.71
N VAL A 93 -9.92 -7.52 18.38
CA VAL A 93 -9.49 -6.20 17.84
C VAL A 93 -8.60 -5.46 18.84
N ARG A 94 -8.96 -5.48 20.14
CA ARG A 94 -8.12 -4.90 21.21
C ARG A 94 -6.77 -5.61 21.32
N THR A 95 -6.76 -6.91 21.19
CA THR A 95 -5.52 -7.71 21.21
C THR A 95 -4.62 -7.38 20.03
N VAL A 96 -5.18 -7.24 18.83
CA VAL A 96 -4.43 -6.82 17.62
C VAL A 96 -3.80 -5.45 17.83
N LYS A 97 -4.54 -4.47 18.37
CA LYS A 97 -3.96 -3.16 18.73
C LYS A 97 -2.81 -3.29 19.71
N ALA A 98 -2.99 -4.04 20.78
CA ALA A 98 -1.96 -4.21 21.82
C ALA A 98 -0.70 -4.90 21.28
N ALA A 99 -0.87 -5.95 20.46
CA ALA A 99 0.22 -6.63 19.80
C ALA A 99 0.97 -5.71 18.83
N TYR A 100 0.24 -4.93 18.01
CA TYR A 100 0.82 -3.94 17.13
C TYR A 100 1.68 -2.93 17.91
N LEU A 101 1.10 -2.32 18.94
CA LEU A 101 1.78 -1.29 19.73
C LEU A 101 3.06 -1.84 20.38
N ARG A 102 3.00 -3.01 20.96
CA ARG A 102 4.16 -3.65 21.57
C ARG A 102 5.28 -3.90 20.56
N ILE A 103 4.93 -4.54 19.42
CA ILE A 103 5.93 -4.87 18.40
C ILE A 103 6.54 -3.60 17.81
N ALA A 104 5.72 -2.57 17.59
CA ALA A 104 6.20 -1.31 17.06
C ALA A 104 7.15 -0.58 18.01
N LEU A 105 6.88 -0.57 19.31
CA LEU A 105 7.78 0.01 20.31
C LEU A 105 9.10 -0.78 20.41
N ASP A 106 9.05 -2.12 20.36
CA ASP A 106 10.26 -2.96 20.32
C ASP A 106 11.10 -2.65 19.06
N LEU A 107 10.46 -2.37 17.92
CA LEU A 107 11.14 -1.99 16.68
C LEU A 107 11.72 -0.57 16.75
N ILE A 108 11.05 0.38 17.38
CA ILE A 108 11.59 1.73 17.62
C ILE A 108 12.91 1.65 18.39
N GLU A 109 12.95 0.83 19.42
CA GLU A 109 14.19 0.61 20.20
C GLU A 109 15.30 0.02 19.34
N SER A 110 14.97 -0.98 18.49
CA SER A 110 15.93 -1.60 17.58
C SER A 110 16.47 -0.60 16.56
N TYR A 111 15.58 0.16 15.90
CA TYR A 111 15.98 1.16 14.91
C TYR A 111 16.74 2.34 15.52
N TYR A 112 16.40 2.74 16.74
CA TYR A 112 17.20 3.73 17.47
C TYR A 112 18.64 3.25 17.67
N ASN A 113 18.84 2.02 18.12
CA ASN A 113 20.16 1.45 18.32
C ASN A 113 20.94 1.35 16.99
N ASP A 114 20.29 0.90 15.93
CA ASP A 114 20.88 0.84 14.59
C ASP A 114 21.29 2.24 14.09
N ALA A 115 20.45 3.23 14.28
CA ALA A 115 20.75 4.61 13.91
C ALA A 115 21.96 5.14 14.66
N MET A 116 22.02 4.90 15.98
CA MET A 116 23.16 5.33 16.81
C MET A 116 24.47 4.68 16.37
N VAL A 117 24.48 3.38 16.07
CA VAL A 117 25.67 2.69 15.59
C VAL A 117 26.15 3.21 14.23
N ASN A 118 25.22 3.59 13.37
CA ASN A 118 25.51 4.09 12.01
C ASN A 118 25.66 5.62 11.94
N GLY A 119 25.58 6.35 13.05
CA GLY A 119 25.67 7.81 13.08
C GLY A 119 24.53 8.52 12.36
N LEU A 120 23.35 7.89 12.29
CA LEU A 120 22.15 8.43 11.67
C LEU A 120 21.30 9.20 12.68
N HIS A 121 20.59 10.20 12.20
CA HIS A 121 19.59 10.90 13.02
C HIS A 121 18.34 10.05 13.17
N PHE A 122 17.80 9.96 14.40
CA PHE A 122 16.56 9.27 14.71
C PHE A 122 15.73 10.09 15.71
N ASP A 123 14.54 10.51 15.30
CA ASP A 123 13.58 11.23 16.14
C ASP A 123 12.61 10.25 16.80
N ARG A 124 13.00 9.76 17.98
CA ARG A 124 12.23 8.78 18.74
C ARG A 124 10.84 9.27 19.09
N ASP A 125 10.70 10.54 19.48
CA ASP A 125 9.40 11.11 19.86
C ASP A 125 8.44 11.19 18.66
N ALA A 126 8.95 11.48 17.47
CA ALA A 126 8.16 11.49 16.24
C ALA A 126 7.68 10.06 15.89
N GLU A 127 8.55 9.07 16.01
CA GLU A 127 8.21 7.67 15.75
C GLU A 127 7.18 7.12 16.76
N GLU A 128 7.34 7.40 18.04
CA GLU A 128 6.38 6.98 19.08
C GLU A 128 5.00 7.60 18.83
N ARG A 129 4.92 8.90 18.49
CA ARG A 129 3.64 9.55 18.13
C ARG A 129 3.00 8.92 16.90
N ALA A 130 3.79 8.57 15.89
CA ALA A 130 3.29 7.89 14.70
C ALA A 130 2.71 6.52 15.03
N VAL A 131 3.42 5.73 15.83
CA VAL A 131 2.97 4.40 16.27
C VAL A 131 1.69 4.46 17.10
N GLU A 132 1.55 5.43 18.00
CA GLU A 132 0.31 5.64 18.77
C GLU A 132 -0.88 5.98 17.87
N ALA A 133 -0.69 6.86 16.88
CA ALA A 133 -1.71 7.21 15.90
C ALA A 133 -2.11 5.96 15.08
N PHE A 134 -1.15 5.17 14.61
CA PHE A 134 -1.42 3.95 13.85
C PHE A 134 -2.09 2.87 14.69
N ALA A 135 -1.69 2.69 15.95
CA ALA A 135 -2.37 1.78 16.89
C ALA A 135 -3.83 2.16 17.10
N THR A 136 -4.11 3.47 17.15
CA THR A 136 -5.48 4.00 17.25
C THR A 136 -6.26 3.70 15.97
N ASN A 137 -5.66 3.88 14.81
CA ASN A 137 -6.27 3.56 13.52
C ASN A 137 -6.56 2.06 13.37
N VAL A 138 -5.66 1.19 13.82
CA VAL A 138 -5.89 -0.27 13.86
C VAL A 138 -7.13 -0.61 14.71
N LEU A 139 -7.27 0.01 15.88
CA LEU A 139 -8.43 -0.21 16.75
C LEU A 139 -9.74 0.26 16.10
N ILE A 140 -9.76 1.49 15.60
CA ILE A 140 -10.97 2.08 15.04
C ILE A 140 -11.39 1.34 13.76
N SER A 141 -10.46 1.02 12.87
CA SER A 141 -10.75 0.24 11.66
C SER A 141 -11.30 -1.15 11.99
N GLY A 142 -10.81 -1.79 13.05
CA GLY A 142 -11.36 -3.06 13.52
C GLY A 142 -12.77 -2.92 14.09
N GLN A 143 -13.06 -1.85 14.81
CA GLN A 143 -14.40 -1.56 15.32
C GLN A 143 -15.38 -1.26 14.18
N GLU A 144 -14.97 -0.46 13.20
CA GLU A 144 -15.75 -0.18 12.00
C GLU A 144 -16.03 -1.47 11.20
N TYR A 145 -15.04 -2.34 11.06
CA TYR A 145 -15.21 -3.65 10.42
C TYR A 145 -16.28 -4.50 11.12
N LEU A 146 -16.28 -4.55 12.46
CA LEU A 146 -17.27 -5.30 13.24
C LEU A 146 -18.69 -4.73 13.14
N GLN A 147 -18.81 -3.40 12.97
CA GLN A 147 -20.11 -2.74 12.91
C GLN A 147 -20.75 -2.81 11.53
N THR A 148 -19.95 -2.64 10.51
CA THR A 148 -20.49 -2.45 9.15
C THR A 148 -20.55 -3.74 8.37
N GLY A 149 -19.70 -4.72 8.67
CA GLY A 149 -19.55 -5.95 7.88
C GLY A 149 -19.36 -5.67 6.39
N GLN A 150 -19.04 -4.43 6.05
CA GLN A 150 -19.06 -3.97 4.67
C GLN A 150 -17.83 -4.48 3.93
N ASP A 151 -18.11 -5.24 2.92
CA ASP A 151 -17.18 -5.48 1.83
C ASP A 151 -17.01 -4.19 1.06
N LEU A 152 -15.87 -3.50 1.24
CA LEU A 152 -15.47 -2.50 0.27
C LEU A 152 -15.23 -3.21 -1.07
N PRO A 153 -15.72 -2.66 -2.16
CA PRO A 153 -15.60 -3.31 -3.44
C PRO A 153 -14.13 -3.43 -3.83
N TYR A 154 -13.67 -4.67 -4.03
CA TYR A 154 -12.46 -4.89 -4.81
C TYR A 154 -12.74 -4.53 -6.26
N VAL A 155 -11.76 -3.95 -6.93
CA VAL A 155 -11.78 -3.83 -8.38
C VAL A 155 -11.89 -5.25 -8.96
N PRO A 156 -12.85 -5.53 -9.84
CA PRO A 156 -12.97 -6.85 -10.45
C PRO A 156 -11.68 -7.27 -11.15
N SER A 157 -11.32 -8.54 -11.04
CA SER A 157 -10.16 -9.04 -11.79
C SER A 157 -10.40 -8.92 -13.30
N TRP A 158 -9.32 -8.75 -14.07
CA TRP A 158 -9.41 -8.69 -15.53
C TRP A 158 -10.10 -9.90 -16.14
N ASN A 159 -9.87 -11.09 -15.61
CA ASN A 159 -10.55 -12.30 -16.08
C ASN A 159 -12.08 -12.20 -15.90
N ARG A 160 -12.56 -11.57 -14.82
CA ARG A 160 -13.99 -11.33 -14.63
C ARG A 160 -14.50 -10.25 -15.57
N VAL A 161 -13.78 -9.16 -15.73
CA VAL A 161 -14.14 -8.07 -16.64
C VAL A 161 -14.27 -8.61 -18.07
N THR A 162 -13.26 -9.30 -18.57
CA THR A 162 -13.24 -9.82 -19.94
C THR A 162 -14.26 -10.95 -20.18
N SER A 163 -14.65 -11.67 -19.13
CA SER A 163 -15.73 -12.67 -19.26
C SER A 163 -17.11 -12.04 -19.50
N VAL A 164 -17.32 -10.81 -19.05
CA VAL A 164 -18.59 -10.05 -19.24
C VAL A 164 -18.49 -9.10 -20.42
N TYR A 165 -17.33 -8.47 -20.58
CA TYR A 165 -17.02 -7.50 -21.64
C TYR A 165 -15.74 -7.92 -22.38
N PRO A 166 -15.83 -8.81 -23.37
CA PRO A 166 -14.65 -9.30 -24.09
C PRO A 166 -13.84 -8.21 -24.78
N SER A 167 -14.49 -7.12 -25.20
CA SER A 167 -13.85 -5.98 -25.87
C SER A 167 -13.22 -4.93 -24.89
N ALA A 168 -13.25 -5.17 -23.57
CA ALA A 168 -12.72 -4.22 -22.61
C ALA A 168 -11.22 -3.89 -22.81
N PRO A 169 -10.34 -4.86 -23.13
CA PRO A 169 -8.93 -4.56 -23.40
C PRO A 169 -8.72 -3.65 -24.59
N GLU A 170 -9.47 -3.87 -25.68
CA GLU A 170 -9.41 -3.06 -26.91
C GLU A 170 -9.90 -1.63 -26.65
N GLN A 171 -11.02 -1.48 -25.94
CA GLN A 171 -11.55 -0.16 -25.56
C GLN A 171 -10.58 0.59 -24.64
N LEU A 172 -9.94 -0.10 -23.69
CA LEU A 172 -8.92 0.53 -22.86
C LEU A 172 -7.71 0.99 -23.68
N ALA A 173 -7.26 0.16 -24.63
CA ALA A 173 -6.15 0.53 -25.51
C ALA A 173 -6.48 1.76 -26.37
N GLU A 174 -7.71 1.87 -26.88
CA GLU A 174 -8.19 3.04 -27.61
C GLU A 174 -8.19 4.30 -26.73
N ILE A 175 -8.71 4.23 -25.51
CA ILE A 175 -8.71 5.35 -24.55
C ILE A 175 -7.28 5.79 -24.24
N VAL A 176 -6.40 4.84 -23.95
CA VAL A 176 -4.98 5.13 -23.66
C VAL A 176 -4.29 5.79 -24.87
N ALA A 177 -4.61 5.36 -26.10
CA ALA A 177 -4.07 5.98 -27.30
C ALA A 177 -4.55 7.43 -27.47
N LEU A 178 -5.84 7.69 -27.23
CA LEU A 178 -6.42 9.03 -27.27
C LEU A 178 -5.81 9.95 -26.21
N ASP A 179 -5.67 9.47 -24.97
CA ASP A 179 -5.02 10.21 -23.89
C ASP A 179 -3.55 10.53 -24.23
N TYR A 180 -2.85 9.59 -24.87
CA TYR A 180 -1.48 9.81 -25.29
C TYR A 180 -1.37 10.86 -26.42
N GLU A 181 -2.29 10.88 -27.36
CA GLU A 181 -2.36 11.91 -28.41
C GLU A 181 -2.67 13.28 -27.82
N GLU A 182 -3.59 13.36 -26.86
CA GLU A 182 -4.01 14.62 -26.24
C GLU A 182 -2.93 15.17 -25.29
N PHE A 183 -2.35 14.35 -24.41
CA PHE A 183 -1.48 14.77 -23.31
C PHE A 183 -0.01 14.41 -23.50
N GLY A 184 0.33 13.44 -24.34
CA GLY A 184 1.70 12.98 -24.57
C GLY A 184 2.62 14.08 -25.12
N ASN A 185 2.11 14.94 -25.97
CA ASN A 185 2.86 16.06 -26.55
C ASN A 185 3.17 17.17 -25.53
N VAL A 186 2.39 17.31 -24.45
CA VAL A 186 2.62 18.31 -23.38
C VAL A 186 3.87 17.96 -22.56
N GLY A 187 4.13 16.68 -22.34
CA GLY A 187 5.30 16.19 -21.61
C GLY A 187 6.62 16.39 -22.40
N GLU A 188 6.60 16.25 -23.70
CA GLU A 188 7.78 16.50 -24.55
C GLU A 188 8.10 17.99 -24.70
N SER A 189 7.08 18.84 -24.82
CA SER A 189 7.28 20.29 -24.89
C SER A 189 7.86 20.84 -23.58
N ASN A 190 7.42 20.35 -22.44
CA ASN A 190 7.95 20.75 -21.14
C ASN A 190 9.38 20.23 -20.90
N ARG A 191 9.75 19.05 -21.38
CA ARG A 191 11.14 18.55 -21.30
C ARG A 191 12.08 19.34 -22.22
N ARG A 192 11.64 19.73 -23.39
CA ARG A 192 12.43 20.59 -24.30
C ARG A 192 12.62 22.01 -23.74
N ALA A 193 11.58 22.57 -23.12
CA ALA A 193 11.68 23.89 -22.46
C ALA A 193 12.62 23.87 -21.24
N ALA A 194 12.61 22.80 -20.43
CA ALA A 194 13.51 22.64 -19.30
C ALA A 194 14.97 22.36 -19.74
N GLY A 195 15.18 21.64 -20.83
CA GLY A 195 16.51 21.38 -21.40
C GLY A 195 17.17 22.59 -22.03
N SER A 196 16.40 23.55 -22.53
CA SER A 196 16.92 24.79 -23.12
C SER A 196 17.26 25.88 -22.10
N ALA A 197 16.75 25.79 -20.87
CA ALA A 197 17.02 26.74 -19.79
C ALA A 197 18.28 26.39 -18.95
N GLY A 198 18.93 25.24 -19.21
CA GLY A 198 20.11 24.76 -18.48
C GLY A 198 21.46 24.98 -19.16
N LEU A 199 21.53 25.71 -20.25
CA LEU A 199 22.76 26.01 -21.00
C LEU A 199 22.91 27.54 -21.22
N GLY A 200 22.82 28.30 -20.15
CA GLY A 200 23.09 29.72 -20.12
C GLY A 200 24.01 30.06 -18.94
#